data_bacb224d57711cbd5f9a9ca5226696d0
#
_entry.id   bacb224d57711cbd5f9a9ca5226696d0
#
_cell.length_a   1.000
_cell.length_b   1.000
_cell.length_c   1.000
_cell.angle_alpha   90.00
_cell.angle_beta   90.00
_cell.angle_gamma   90.00
#
_symmetry.space_group_name_H-M   'P 1'
#
loop_
_entity.id
_entity.type
_entity.pdbx_description
1 polymer ?
#
loop_
_entity_poly.entity_id
_entity_poly.type
_entity_poly.pdbx_seq_one_letter_code
_entity_poly.pdbx_strand_id
1 'polypeptide(L)'
;MNNFRTLKAYTNAKDLVKQVYALLKQFPREEQYALCDQLRRAVISIPSNIAEGSGRMSAKDQAHFYSIAYGSLMEVLAQLDVACDLGYITKEEFKSFEIKIDEEAKMLTGLINKRKTVL
;
A
#
# COMPACT_ATOMS: atom_id res chain seq x y z
N MET A 1 -22.32 11.69 2.75
CA MET A 1 -21.04 11.27 3.33
C MET A 1 -20.24 10.50 2.29
N ASN A 2 -18.95 10.82 2.16
CA ASN A 2 -18.08 10.12 1.25
C ASN A 2 -17.76 8.72 1.78
N ASN A 3 -18.11 7.70 0.99
CA ASN A 3 -17.89 6.32 1.43
C ASN A 3 -16.66 5.73 0.75
N PHE A 4 -15.50 5.91 1.36
CA PHE A 4 -14.24 5.39 0.86
C PHE A 4 -14.26 3.85 0.73
N ARG A 5 -15.12 3.17 1.46
CA ARG A 5 -15.22 1.70 1.41
C ARG A 5 -15.66 1.17 0.05
N THR A 6 -16.26 2.01 -0.81
CA THR A 6 -16.66 1.60 -2.15
C THR A 6 -15.54 1.75 -3.18
N LEU A 7 -14.42 2.38 -2.82
CA LEU A 7 -13.29 2.55 -3.73
C LEU A 7 -12.54 1.22 -3.88
N LYS A 8 -12.29 0.82 -5.12
CA LYS A 8 -11.50 -0.38 -5.39
C LYS A 8 -10.09 -0.28 -4.84
N ALA A 9 -9.49 0.91 -4.92
CA ALA A 9 -8.16 1.15 -4.35
C ALA A 9 -8.14 0.86 -2.85
N TYR A 10 -9.21 1.20 -2.13
CA TYR A 10 -9.29 0.93 -0.69
C TYR A 10 -9.46 -0.56 -0.40
N THR A 11 -10.40 -1.24 -1.07
CA THR A 11 -10.64 -2.67 -0.83
C THR A 11 -9.44 -3.51 -1.23
N ASN A 12 -8.78 -3.16 -2.33
CA ASN A 12 -7.57 -3.84 -2.77
C ASN A 12 -6.41 -3.60 -1.80
N ALA A 13 -6.30 -2.39 -1.26
CA ALA A 13 -5.28 -2.08 -0.25
C ALA A 13 -5.48 -2.90 1.02
N LYS A 14 -6.73 -3.10 1.47
CA LYS A 14 -7.01 -3.94 2.64
C LYS A 14 -6.62 -5.40 2.39
N ASP A 15 -6.87 -5.90 1.19
CA ASP A 15 -6.44 -7.26 0.85
C ASP A 15 -4.91 -7.37 0.88
N LEU A 16 -4.21 -6.35 0.41
CA LEU A 16 -2.75 -6.31 0.47
C LEU A 16 -2.27 -6.32 1.92
N VAL A 17 -2.93 -5.59 2.81
CA VAL A 17 -2.61 -5.60 4.25
C VAL A 17 -2.70 -7.03 4.80
N LYS A 18 -3.80 -7.72 4.52
CA LYS A 18 -3.98 -9.10 5.00
C LYS A 18 -2.88 -10.02 4.49
N GLN A 19 -2.53 -9.88 3.22
CA GLN A 19 -1.53 -10.75 2.59
C GLN A 19 -0.13 -10.48 3.13
N VAL A 20 0.22 -9.21 3.34
CA VAL A 20 1.51 -8.84 3.93
C VAL A 20 1.59 -9.36 5.36
N TYR A 21 0.55 -9.16 6.17
CA TYR A 21 0.55 -9.67 7.55
C TYR A 21 0.74 -11.19 7.60
N ALA A 22 0.08 -11.92 6.70
CA ALA A 22 0.25 -13.37 6.62
C ALA A 22 1.68 -13.76 6.23
N LEU A 23 2.25 -13.02 5.27
CA LEU A 23 3.62 -13.25 4.81
C LEU A 23 4.64 -13.06 5.94
N LEU A 24 4.44 -12.05 6.78
CA LEU A 24 5.40 -11.71 7.85
C LEU A 24 5.54 -12.81 8.89
N LYS A 25 4.60 -13.73 8.98
CA LYS A 25 4.69 -14.86 9.91
C LYS A 25 5.88 -15.79 9.61
N GLN A 26 6.34 -15.82 8.36
CA GLN A 26 7.49 -16.64 7.98
C GLN A 26 8.84 -15.94 8.14
N PHE A 27 8.83 -14.65 8.52
CA PHE A 27 10.07 -13.92 8.74
C PHE A 27 10.73 -14.39 10.04
N PRO A 28 12.07 -14.33 10.13
CA PRO A 28 12.75 -14.74 11.34
C PRO A 28 12.38 -13.86 12.53
N ARG A 29 12.48 -14.44 13.73
CA ARG A 29 12.06 -13.79 14.97
C ARG A 29 12.74 -12.45 15.19
N GLU A 30 14.03 -12.34 14.87
CA GLU A 30 14.81 -11.12 15.03
C GLU A 30 14.32 -9.96 14.16
N GLU A 31 13.54 -10.25 13.11
CA GLU A 31 12.99 -9.21 12.24
C GLU A 31 11.60 -8.73 12.65
N GLN A 32 10.96 -9.40 13.63
CA GLN A 32 9.58 -9.07 13.98
C GLN A 32 9.41 -7.64 14.48
N TYR A 33 10.42 -7.08 15.16
CA TYR A 33 10.41 -5.70 15.66
C TYR A 33 11.30 -4.77 14.83
N ALA A 34 11.74 -5.20 13.66
CA ALA A 34 12.56 -4.41 12.76
C ALA A 34 11.87 -4.32 11.40
N LEU A 35 12.27 -5.15 10.43
CA LEU A 35 11.71 -5.10 9.07
C LEU A 35 10.20 -5.36 9.05
N CYS A 36 9.73 -6.33 9.85
CA CYS A 36 8.30 -6.63 9.93
C CYS A 36 7.49 -5.43 10.44
N ASP A 37 8.00 -4.72 11.44
CA ASP A 37 7.32 -3.52 11.95
C ASP A 37 7.21 -2.45 10.88
N GLN A 38 8.28 -2.24 10.11
CA GLN A 38 8.28 -1.27 9.02
C GLN A 38 7.28 -1.65 7.94
N LEU A 39 7.22 -2.93 7.58
CA LEU A 39 6.27 -3.43 6.59
C LEU A 39 4.82 -3.27 7.06
N ARG A 40 4.53 -3.57 8.34
CA ARG A 40 3.19 -3.36 8.89
C ARG A 40 2.78 -1.91 8.82
N ARG A 41 3.66 -1.00 9.22
CA ARG A 41 3.36 0.44 9.20
C ARG A 41 3.14 0.94 7.77
N ALA A 42 3.99 0.54 6.84
CA ALA A 42 3.90 0.98 5.46
C ALA A 42 2.62 0.47 4.80
N VAL A 43 2.28 -0.82 4.98
CA VAL A 43 1.12 -1.40 4.32
C VAL A 43 -0.19 -0.85 4.90
N ILE A 44 -0.27 -0.62 6.21
CA ILE A 44 -1.45 0.00 6.85
C ILE A 44 -1.63 1.44 6.38
N SER A 45 -0.54 2.15 6.14
CA SER A 45 -0.58 3.54 5.67
C SER A 45 -1.31 3.67 4.33
N ILE A 46 -1.34 2.63 3.51
CA ILE A 46 -2.00 2.70 2.20
C ILE A 46 -3.52 2.91 2.35
N PRO A 47 -4.28 1.99 2.97
CA PRO A 47 -5.71 2.23 3.11
C PRO A 47 -6.03 3.41 4.02
N SER A 48 -5.20 3.69 5.02
CA SER A 48 -5.41 4.83 5.92
C SER A 48 -5.38 6.16 5.15
N ASN A 49 -4.43 6.34 4.25
CA ASN A 49 -4.32 7.56 3.47
C ASN A 49 -5.36 7.65 2.36
N ILE A 50 -5.82 6.52 1.82
CA ILE A 50 -6.93 6.52 0.87
C ILE A 50 -8.21 7.02 1.58
N ALA A 51 -8.48 6.51 2.77
CA ALA A 51 -9.64 6.93 3.55
C ALA A 51 -9.54 8.42 3.93
N GLU A 52 -8.36 8.85 4.39
CA GLU A 52 -8.09 10.24 4.75
C GLU A 52 -8.33 11.15 3.56
N GLY A 53 -7.78 10.80 2.40
CA GLY A 53 -7.94 11.58 1.18
C GLY A 53 -9.38 11.69 0.74
N SER A 54 -10.13 10.60 0.83
CA SER A 54 -11.54 10.60 0.47
C SER A 54 -12.37 11.53 1.35
N GLY A 55 -11.93 11.79 2.57
CA GLY A 55 -12.61 12.70 3.51
C GLY A 55 -12.21 14.15 3.37
N ARG A 56 -11.22 14.47 2.55
CA ARG A 56 -10.79 15.86 2.37
C ARG A 56 -11.74 16.64 1.47
N MET A 57 -11.84 17.95 1.73
CA MET A 57 -12.82 18.81 1.07
C MET A 57 -12.38 19.24 -0.33
N SER A 58 -11.08 19.48 -0.54
CA SER A 58 -10.58 19.95 -1.83
C SER A 58 -9.96 18.81 -2.64
N ALA A 59 -10.05 18.91 -3.97
CA ALA A 59 -9.43 17.96 -4.87
C ALA A 59 -7.90 17.92 -4.67
N LYS A 60 -7.30 19.06 -4.41
CA LYS A 60 -5.87 19.15 -4.16
C LYS A 60 -5.46 18.36 -2.91
N ASP A 61 -6.21 18.51 -1.82
CA ASP A 61 -5.93 17.78 -0.59
C ASP A 61 -6.18 16.29 -0.77
N GLN A 62 -7.22 15.91 -1.49
CA GLN A 62 -7.49 14.51 -1.79
C GLN A 62 -6.32 13.88 -2.53
N ALA A 63 -5.84 14.54 -3.60
CA ALA A 63 -4.70 14.06 -4.38
C ALA A 63 -3.44 13.94 -3.53
N HIS A 64 -3.25 14.86 -2.60
CA HIS A 64 -2.09 14.83 -1.68
C HIS A 64 -2.07 13.54 -0.86
N PHE A 65 -3.19 13.17 -0.24
CA PHE A 65 -3.25 11.95 0.57
C PHE A 65 -3.16 10.68 -0.27
N TYR A 66 -3.71 10.68 -1.48
CA TYR A 66 -3.54 9.56 -2.40
C TYR A 66 -2.07 9.42 -2.83
N SER A 67 -1.34 10.52 -2.96
CA SER A 67 0.10 10.50 -3.26
C SER A 67 0.90 9.93 -2.08
N ILE A 68 0.50 10.22 -0.84
CA ILE A 68 1.13 9.61 0.34
C ILE A 68 0.89 8.10 0.32
N ALA A 69 -0.33 7.66 -0.01
CA ALA A 69 -0.63 6.23 -0.13
C ALA A 69 0.25 5.57 -1.20
N TYR A 70 0.46 6.24 -2.33
CA TYR A 70 1.34 5.75 -3.38
C TYR A 70 2.78 5.59 -2.88
N GLY A 71 3.30 6.57 -2.14
CA GLY A 71 4.63 6.49 -1.54
C GLY A 71 4.76 5.33 -0.58
N SER A 72 3.72 5.09 0.24
CA SER A 72 3.70 3.96 1.17
C SER A 72 3.70 2.63 0.42
N LEU A 73 3.00 2.56 -0.71
CA LEU A 73 2.97 1.38 -1.56
C LEU A 73 4.37 1.07 -2.12
N MET A 74 5.09 2.10 -2.57
CA MET A 74 6.46 1.95 -3.05
C MET A 74 7.39 1.51 -1.93
N GLU A 75 7.16 1.99 -0.73
CA GLU A 75 7.94 1.58 0.44
C GLU A 75 7.74 0.08 0.72
N VAL A 76 6.49 -0.41 0.64
CA VAL A 76 6.21 -1.85 0.78
C VAL A 76 6.96 -2.65 -0.27
N LEU A 77 6.92 -2.20 -1.52
CA LEU A 77 7.62 -2.89 -2.61
C LEU A 77 9.13 -2.98 -2.34
N ALA A 78 9.73 -1.85 -1.94
CA ALA A 78 11.16 -1.80 -1.65
C ALA A 78 11.54 -2.72 -0.49
N GLN A 79 10.73 -2.74 0.57
CA GLN A 79 11.00 -3.57 1.75
C GLN A 79 10.83 -5.05 1.44
N LEU A 80 9.87 -5.42 0.59
CA LEU A 80 9.71 -6.80 0.14
C LEU A 80 10.87 -7.22 -0.77
N ASP A 81 11.38 -6.31 -1.59
CA ASP A 81 12.55 -6.56 -2.42
C ASP A 81 13.77 -6.87 -1.55
N VAL A 82 13.99 -6.07 -0.50
CA VAL A 82 15.05 -6.31 0.48
C VAL A 82 14.85 -7.66 1.17
N ALA A 83 13.62 -7.98 1.58
CA ALA A 83 13.31 -9.25 2.23
C ALA A 83 13.62 -10.45 1.32
N CYS A 84 13.38 -10.29 0.02
CA CYS A 84 13.72 -11.31 -0.96
C CYS A 84 15.23 -11.53 -1.04
N ASP A 85 15.99 -10.43 -1.09
CA ASP A 85 17.46 -10.49 -1.11
C ASP A 85 18.02 -11.15 0.15
N LEU A 86 17.36 -10.93 1.28
CA LEU A 86 17.76 -11.54 2.56
C LEU A 86 17.32 -13.00 2.70
N GLY A 87 16.55 -13.50 1.74
CA GLY A 87 16.09 -14.89 1.74
C GLY A 87 14.89 -15.14 2.62
N TYR A 88 14.20 -14.11 3.09
CA TYR A 88 13.01 -14.26 3.96
C TYR A 88 11.77 -14.63 3.17
N ILE A 89 11.71 -14.27 1.89
CA ILE A 89 10.64 -14.65 0.99
C ILE A 89 11.26 -15.17 -0.32
N THR A 90 10.51 -15.98 -1.05
CA THR A 90 10.97 -16.52 -2.33
C THR A 90 10.78 -15.50 -3.44
N LYS A 91 11.47 -15.74 -4.56
CA LYS A 91 11.29 -14.91 -5.76
C LYS A 91 9.85 -14.99 -6.28
N GLU A 92 9.23 -16.15 -6.19
CA GLU A 92 7.84 -16.35 -6.59
C GLU A 92 6.89 -15.55 -5.71
N GLU A 93 7.13 -15.54 -4.39
CA GLU A 93 6.34 -14.74 -3.46
C GLU A 93 6.50 -13.25 -3.76
N PHE A 94 7.72 -12.80 -3.97
CA PHE A 94 7.98 -11.40 -4.32
C PHE A 94 7.24 -11.03 -5.61
N LYS A 95 7.35 -11.85 -6.64
CA LYS A 95 6.71 -11.58 -7.93
C LYS A 95 5.20 -11.48 -7.81
N SER A 96 4.59 -12.33 -7.00
CA SER A 96 3.15 -12.29 -6.73
C SER A 96 2.76 -10.96 -6.09
N PHE A 97 3.53 -10.48 -5.11
CA PHE A 97 3.27 -9.17 -4.48
C PHE A 97 3.52 -8.02 -5.44
N GLU A 98 4.56 -8.11 -6.26
CA GLU A 98 4.87 -7.08 -7.25
C GLU A 98 3.70 -6.84 -8.20
N ILE A 99 3.04 -7.91 -8.66
CA ILE A 99 1.87 -7.81 -9.53
C ILE A 99 0.72 -7.09 -8.81
N LYS A 100 0.45 -7.46 -7.55
CA LYS A 100 -0.62 -6.86 -6.76
C LYS A 100 -0.35 -5.39 -6.46
N ILE A 101 0.90 -5.07 -6.17
CA ILE A 101 1.34 -3.70 -5.91
C ILE A 101 1.19 -2.85 -7.18
N ASP A 102 1.55 -3.41 -8.34
CA ASP A 102 1.40 -2.71 -9.61
C ASP A 102 -0.07 -2.38 -9.90
N GLU A 103 -0.98 -3.30 -9.62
CA GLU A 103 -2.42 -3.06 -9.76
C GLU A 103 -2.89 -1.92 -8.85
N GLU A 104 -2.46 -1.93 -7.59
CA GLU A 104 -2.82 -0.87 -6.65
C GLU A 104 -2.23 0.48 -7.08
N ALA A 105 -1.00 0.48 -7.60
CA ALA A 105 -0.35 1.68 -8.12
C ALA A 105 -1.18 2.32 -9.23
N LYS A 106 -1.69 1.50 -10.14
CA LYS A 106 -2.55 1.99 -11.23
C LYS A 106 -3.86 2.58 -10.71
N MET A 107 -4.46 1.95 -9.72
CA MET A 107 -5.69 2.45 -9.09
C MET A 107 -5.44 3.80 -8.43
N LEU A 108 -4.35 3.94 -7.68
CA LEU A 108 -3.98 5.20 -7.02
C LEU A 108 -3.66 6.29 -8.02
N THR A 109 -2.92 5.96 -9.08
CA THR A 109 -2.60 6.90 -10.15
C THR A 109 -3.90 7.42 -10.80
N GLY A 110 -4.86 6.53 -11.02
CA GLY A 110 -6.18 6.92 -11.54
C GLY A 110 -6.90 7.90 -10.64
N LEU A 111 -6.90 7.66 -9.32
CA LEU A 111 -7.52 8.55 -8.35
C LEU A 111 -6.83 9.92 -8.33
N ILE A 112 -5.50 9.95 -8.35
CA ILE A 112 -4.71 11.18 -8.34
C ILE A 112 -5.00 12.00 -9.59
N ASN A 113 -4.95 11.37 -10.76
CA ASN A 113 -5.16 12.07 -12.03
C ASN A 113 -6.57 12.62 -12.16
N LYS A 114 -7.56 11.87 -11.67
CA LYS A 114 -8.95 12.32 -11.64
C LYS A 114 -9.11 13.61 -10.83
N ARG A 115 -8.38 13.73 -9.72
CA ARG A 115 -8.42 14.94 -8.88
C ARG A 115 -7.73 16.11 -9.56
N LYS A 116 -6.67 15.87 -10.33
CA LYS A 116 -5.97 16.90 -11.09
C LYS A 116 -6.86 17.50 -12.18
N THR A 117 -7.67 16.67 -12.83
CA THR A 117 -8.56 17.15 -13.90
C THR A 117 -9.72 18.01 -13.37
N VAL A 118 -10.05 17.90 -12.09
CA VAL A 118 -11.09 18.70 -11.44
C VAL A 118 -10.56 20.09 -11.09
N LEU A 119 -9.25 20.24 -10.93
CA LEU A 119 -8.62 21.52 -10.61
C LEU A 119 -8.55 22.41 -11.82
#